data_0500594b77853b6ef69e1856e2b8a7fd
#
_entry.id   0500594b77853b6ef69e1856e2b8a7fd
#
_cell.length_a   1.000
_cell.length_b   1.000
_cell.length_c   1.000
_cell.angle_alpha   90.00
_cell.angle_beta   90.00
_cell.angle_gamma   90.00
#
_symmetry.space_group_name_H-M   'P 1'
#
loop_
_entity.id
_entity.type
_entity.pdbx_description
1 polymer ?
#
loop_
_entity_poly.entity_id
_entity_poly.type
_entity_poly.pdbx_seq_one_letter_code
_entity_poly.pdbx_strand_id
1 'polypeptide(L)'
;MKSFTFATAILFAAIASVVKADNCTPGLVYCGHSLISKGNYRAQLDQVYQDVKGITVTSTDGDVWNGDLFSCDGGRSGTVTWLQSCANGVCDDNGNGKSDTCA
;
A
#
# COMPACT_ATOMS: atom_id res chain seq x y z
N MET A 1 6.44 0.87 -43.57
CA MET A 1 5.56 1.22 -43.03
C MET A 1 5.10 0.44 -41.96
N LYS A 2 5.00 -0.54 -41.84
CA LYS A 2 4.54 -1.25 -40.87
C LYS A 2 5.34 -1.24 -39.67
N SER A 3 6.48 -0.89 -39.68
CA SER A 3 7.31 -1.04 -38.54
C SER A 3 6.89 -0.18 -37.39
N PHE A 4 6.17 0.85 -37.62
CA PHE A 4 5.90 1.66 -36.55
C PHE A 4 5.08 1.10 -35.52
N THR A 5 4.31 0.20 -35.83
CA THR A 5 3.42 -0.29 -34.85
C THR A 5 4.09 -0.94 -33.73
N PHE A 6 5.21 -1.55 -33.93
CA PHE A 6 5.77 -2.17 -32.86
C PHE A 6 6.40 -1.27 -31.92
N ALA A 7 6.83 -0.18 -32.27
CA ALA A 7 7.45 0.72 -31.39
C ALA A 7 6.51 1.04 -30.25
N THR A 8 5.26 1.13 -30.57
CA THR A 8 4.30 1.45 -29.55
C THR A 8 4.17 0.38 -28.52
N ALA A 9 4.21 -0.83 -28.95
CA ALA A 9 4.09 -1.91 -28.02
C ALA A 9 5.22 -1.91 -27.03
N ILE A 10 6.37 -1.53 -27.45
CA ILE A 10 7.50 -1.50 -26.59
C ILE A 10 7.31 -0.50 -25.48
N LEU A 11 6.72 0.60 -25.77
CA LEU A 11 6.48 1.59 -24.77
C LEU A 11 5.59 1.09 -23.67
N PHE A 12 4.57 0.34 -23.99
CA PHE A 12 3.72 -0.20 -22.99
C PHE A 12 4.46 -1.08 -22.06
N ALA A 13 5.29 -1.91 -22.57
CA ALA A 13 6.01 -2.83 -21.74
C ALA A 13 6.90 -2.08 -20.78
N ALA A 14 7.50 -1.03 -21.22
CA ALA A 14 8.38 -0.27 -20.39
C ALA A 14 7.61 0.37 -19.24
N ILE A 15 6.47 0.88 -19.53
CA ILE A 15 5.70 1.52 -18.51
C ILE A 15 5.26 0.52 -17.47
N ALA A 16 4.84 -0.63 -17.91
CA ALA A 16 4.39 -1.63 -16.99
C ALA A 16 5.50 -2.05 -16.05
N SER A 17 6.70 -2.09 -16.52
CA SER A 17 7.78 -2.53 -15.68
C SER A 17 8.20 -1.49 -14.67
N VAL A 18 7.95 -0.24 -14.95
CA VAL A 18 8.40 0.76 -14.04
C VAL A 18 7.55 0.91 -12.83
N VAL A 19 6.33 0.55 -12.87
CA VAL A 19 5.50 0.73 -11.75
C VAL A 19 5.58 -0.37 -10.77
N LYS A 20 6.73 -0.92 -10.63
CA LYS A 20 6.83 -1.99 -9.80
C LYS A 20 6.87 -1.61 -8.40
N ALA A 21 6.00 -1.89 -7.61
CA ALA A 21 6.04 -1.77 -6.18
C ALA A 21 5.72 -3.15 -5.65
N ASP A 22 6.35 -3.55 -4.58
CA ASP A 22 6.07 -4.85 -4.01
C ASP A 22 4.69 -4.81 -3.43
N ASN A 23 3.88 -5.76 -3.80
CA ASN A 23 2.55 -5.86 -3.24
C ASN A 23 2.65 -6.58 -1.91
N CYS A 24 1.71 -6.30 -1.04
CA CYS A 24 1.66 -7.00 0.23
C CYS A 24 1.28 -8.45 -0.01
N THR A 25 1.58 -9.31 0.94
CA THR A 25 1.25 -10.72 0.85
C THR A 25 -0.19 -10.94 1.29
N PRO A 26 -1.03 -11.51 0.45
CA PRO A 26 -2.42 -11.74 0.81
C PRO A 26 -2.54 -12.58 2.07
N GLY A 27 -3.44 -12.19 2.92
CA GLY A 27 -3.66 -12.90 4.17
C GLY A 27 -2.84 -12.42 5.34
N LEU A 28 -1.86 -11.57 5.11
CA LEU A 28 -1.07 -11.01 6.20
C LEU A 28 -1.60 -9.63 6.59
N VAL A 29 -1.27 -9.23 7.80
CA VAL A 29 -1.66 -7.94 8.34
C VAL A 29 -0.41 -7.06 8.41
N TYR A 30 -0.57 -5.80 8.07
CA TYR A 30 0.56 -4.88 8.01
C TYR A 30 0.26 -3.58 8.72
N CYS A 31 1.27 -3.04 9.39
CA CYS A 31 1.20 -1.67 9.89
C CYS A 31 1.24 -0.72 8.69
N GLY A 32 0.65 0.45 8.83
CA GLY A 32 0.72 1.44 7.77
C GLY A 32 2.17 1.75 7.40
N HIS A 33 3.04 1.91 8.40
CA HIS A 33 4.44 2.22 8.11
C HIS A 33 5.16 1.06 7.39
N SER A 34 4.73 -0.17 7.65
CA SER A 34 5.33 -1.32 6.96
C SER A 34 4.96 -1.32 5.48
N LEU A 35 3.73 -0.95 5.18
CA LEU A 35 3.28 -0.90 3.79
C LEU A 35 4.04 0.17 3.01
N ILE A 36 4.32 1.29 3.63
CA ILE A 36 5.10 2.34 2.98
C ILE A 36 6.51 1.87 2.67
N SER A 37 7.11 1.11 3.57
CA SER A 37 8.43 0.58 3.33
C SER A 37 8.43 -0.47 2.23
N LYS A 38 7.32 -1.18 2.10
CA LYS A 38 7.23 -2.25 1.14
C LYS A 38 7.02 -1.76 -0.28
N GLY A 39 6.21 -0.75 -0.45
CA GLY A 39 5.90 -0.28 -1.78
C GLY A 39 5.18 1.04 -1.79
N ASN A 40 4.54 1.31 -2.90
CA ASN A 40 3.91 2.61 -3.12
C ASN A 40 2.45 2.61 -2.64
N TYR A 41 2.28 2.60 -1.34
CA TYR A 41 0.95 2.49 -0.75
C TYR A 41 0.35 3.78 -0.24
N ARG A 42 1.10 4.88 -0.27
CA ARG A 42 0.63 6.13 0.35
C ARG A 42 -0.75 6.57 -0.10
N ALA A 43 -0.97 6.61 -1.40
CA ALA A 43 -2.25 7.09 -1.92
C ALA A 43 -3.40 6.18 -1.48
N GLN A 44 -3.16 4.89 -1.49
CA GLN A 44 -4.19 3.94 -1.09
C GLN A 44 -4.47 4.04 0.41
N LEU A 45 -3.43 4.19 1.23
CA LEU A 45 -3.62 4.31 2.66
C LEU A 45 -4.36 5.59 3.02
N ASP A 46 -4.04 6.69 2.35
CA ASP A 46 -4.75 7.94 2.55
C ASP A 46 -6.23 7.77 2.24
N GLN A 47 -6.55 7.13 1.13
CA GLN A 47 -7.93 6.95 0.72
C GLN A 47 -8.69 6.03 1.69
N VAL A 48 -8.09 4.92 2.07
CA VAL A 48 -8.73 3.97 2.97
C VAL A 48 -8.97 4.63 4.32
N TYR A 49 -7.99 5.39 4.81
CA TYR A 49 -8.11 6.06 6.08
C TYR A 49 -9.23 7.11 6.04
N GLN A 50 -9.32 7.87 4.97
CA GLN A 50 -10.38 8.84 4.80
C GLN A 50 -11.75 8.17 4.79
N ASP A 51 -11.86 7.06 4.10
CA ASP A 51 -13.12 6.34 4.00
C ASP A 51 -13.56 5.81 5.37
N VAL A 52 -12.64 5.33 6.16
CA VAL A 52 -12.96 4.75 7.45
C VAL A 52 -13.21 5.81 8.51
N LYS A 53 -12.38 6.83 8.53
CA LYS A 53 -12.47 7.85 9.58
C LYS A 53 -13.38 9.01 9.23
N GLY A 54 -13.72 9.14 7.97
CA GLY A 54 -14.60 10.23 7.54
C GLY A 54 -13.92 11.59 7.55
N ILE A 55 -12.59 11.62 7.46
CA ILE A 55 -11.84 12.86 7.45
C ILE A 55 -11.01 12.94 6.20
N THR A 56 -10.63 14.13 5.80
CA THR A 56 -9.78 14.33 4.65
C THR A 56 -8.32 14.33 5.08
N VAL A 57 -7.51 13.49 4.46
CA VAL A 57 -6.09 13.43 4.73
C VAL A 57 -5.39 14.30 3.71
N THR A 58 -4.57 15.23 4.17
CA THR A 58 -3.84 16.11 3.27
C THR A 58 -2.36 15.86 3.41
N SER A 59 -1.59 16.40 2.50
CA SER A 59 -0.15 16.18 2.52
C SER A 59 0.52 16.76 3.78
N THR A 60 -0.14 17.66 4.47
CA THR A 60 0.42 18.24 5.67
C THR A 60 0.09 17.45 6.91
N ASP A 61 -0.78 16.47 6.81
CA ASP A 61 -1.17 15.70 7.97
C ASP A 61 -0.15 14.62 8.36
N GLY A 62 0.81 14.38 7.51
CA GLY A 62 1.79 13.34 7.77
C GLY A 62 1.19 11.96 7.60
N ASP A 63 1.81 10.99 8.19
CA ASP A 63 1.41 9.61 8.01
C ASP A 63 0.48 9.18 9.13
N VAL A 64 -0.72 9.72 9.10
CA VAL A 64 -1.70 9.51 10.17
C VAL A 64 -2.05 8.06 10.40
N TRP A 65 -1.87 7.22 9.40
CA TRP A 65 -2.20 5.81 9.49
C TRP A 65 -1.01 4.92 9.86
N ASN A 66 0.13 5.51 10.23
CA ASN A 66 1.32 4.72 10.56
C ASN A 66 1.09 3.71 11.67
N GLY A 67 0.30 4.05 12.66
CA GLY A 67 0.03 3.17 13.77
C GLY A 67 -1.23 2.35 13.63
N ASP A 68 -1.72 2.21 12.41
CA ASP A 68 -2.93 1.44 12.15
C ASP A 68 -2.56 0.10 11.51
N LEU A 69 -3.44 -0.88 11.68
CA LEU A 69 -3.28 -2.18 11.05
C LEU A 69 -4.20 -2.32 9.85
N PHE A 70 -3.68 -2.91 8.80
CA PHE A 70 -4.41 -3.15 7.57
C PHE A 70 -4.23 -4.60 7.16
N SER A 71 -5.30 -5.24 6.70
CA SER A 71 -5.17 -6.59 6.16
C SER A 71 -4.87 -6.49 4.67
N CYS A 72 -4.01 -7.38 4.19
CA CYS A 72 -3.73 -7.44 2.76
C CYS A 72 -4.77 -8.32 2.09
N ASP A 73 -5.54 -7.73 1.19
CA ASP A 73 -6.54 -8.47 0.45
C ASP A 73 -5.93 -9.14 -0.76
N GLY A 74 -4.78 -8.63 -1.17
CA GLY A 74 -4.02 -9.27 -2.20
C GLY A 74 -4.41 -8.93 -3.60
N GLY A 75 -4.19 -9.87 -4.48
CA GLY A 75 -4.44 -9.67 -5.86
C GLY A 75 -3.31 -8.89 -6.50
N ARG A 76 -3.45 -8.59 -7.76
CA ARG A 76 -2.43 -7.89 -8.47
C ARG A 76 -2.24 -6.48 -8.03
N SER A 77 -3.28 -5.85 -7.53
CA SER A 77 -3.20 -4.47 -7.12
C SER A 77 -2.75 -4.30 -5.67
N GLY A 78 -2.68 -5.37 -4.91
CA GLY A 78 -2.24 -5.27 -3.54
C GLY A 78 -3.16 -4.43 -2.68
N THR A 79 -4.45 -4.62 -2.79
CA THR A 79 -5.41 -3.82 -2.03
C THR A 79 -5.38 -4.18 -0.56
N VAL A 80 -5.72 -3.21 0.28
CA VAL A 80 -5.73 -3.42 1.73
C VAL A 80 -7.03 -2.92 2.32
N THR A 81 -7.37 -3.48 3.48
CA THR A 81 -8.54 -3.09 4.25
C THR A 81 -8.09 -2.64 5.64
N TRP A 82 -8.60 -1.52 6.10
CA TRP A 82 -8.25 -1.02 7.43
C TRP A 82 -8.88 -1.92 8.49
N LEU A 83 -8.09 -2.27 9.50
CA LEU A 83 -8.57 -3.13 10.58
C LEU A 83 -8.78 -2.36 11.88
N GLN A 84 -7.77 -1.66 12.33
CA GLN A 84 -7.87 -0.95 13.59
C GLN A 84 -6.71 0.00 13.79
N SER A 85 -6.89 0.95 14.69
CA SER A 85 -5.81 1.80 15.12
C SER A 85 -5.22 1.18 16.37
N CYS A 86 -3.91 1.12 16.46
CA CYS A 86 -3.26 0.60 17.66
C CYS A 86 -3.35 1.63 18.78
N ALA A 87 -3.54 1.17 19.99
CA ALA A 87 -3.55 2.05 21.14
C ALA A 87 -2.20 2.72 21.22
N ASN A 88 -2.19 4.00 21.51
CA ASN A 88 -0.96 4.79 21.58
C ASN A 88 -0.26 4.96 20.24
N GLY A 89 -0.88 4.51 19.16
CA GLY A 89 -0.32 4.69 17.84
C GLY A 89 0.94 3.88 17.57
N VAL A 90 1.15 2.80 18.31
CA VAL A 90 2.36 2.01 18.15
C VAL A 90 2.04 0.67 17.50
N CYS A 91 2.64 0.44 16.36
CA CYS A 91 2.43 -0.77 15.58
C CYS A 91 3.78 -1.40 15.27
N ASP A 92 3.92 -2.68 15.52
CA ASP A 92 5.19 -3.39 15.34
C ASP A 92 5.24 -4.17 14.05
N ASP A 93 6.32 -3.98 13.32
CA ASP A 93 6.62 -4.74 12.12
C ASP A 93 7.32 -6.01 12.57
N ASN A 94 6.69 -7.14 12.40
CA ASN A 94 7.21 -8.41 12.87
C ASN A 94 8.08 -9.16 11.85
N GLY A 95 8.35 -8.53 10.74
CA GLY A 95 9.28 -9.09 9.77
C GLY A 95 8.59 -9.75 8.59
N ASN A 96 9.41 -10.17 7.64
CA ASN A 96 8.90 -10.76 6.40
C ASN A 96 8.13 -12.03 6.66
N GLY A 97 7.03 -12.17 5.99
CA GLY A 97 6.22 -13.37 6.07
C GLY A 97 5.39 -13.50 7.33
N LYS A 98 5.40 -12.48 8.17
CA LYS A 98 4.63 -12.49 9.41
C LYS A 98 3.71 -11.30 9.46
N SER A 99 2.57 -11.47 10.12
CA SER A 99 1.66 -10.35 10.30
C SER A 99 2.21 -9.41 11.36
N ASP A 100 2.00 -8.12 11.14
CA ASP A 100 2.36 -7.10 12.13
C ASP A 100 1.29 -7.04 13.21
N THR A 101 1.65 -6.50 14.35
CA THR A 101 0.73 -6.43 15.48
C THR A 101 0.85 -5.09 16.18
N CYS A 102 -0.17 -4.72 16.91
CA CYS A 102 -0.06 -3.57 17.80
C CYS A 102 0.89 -3.91 18.94
N ALA A 103 1.65 -2.94 19.34
CA ALA A 103 2.61 -3.13 20.44
C ALA A 103 1.91 -3.32 21.78
#